data_a24538b2bbfc473cee9971b1b82f7e48
#
_entry.id   a24538b2bbfc473cee9971b1b82f7e48
#
_cell.length_a   1.000
_cell.length_b   1.000
_cell.length_c   1.000
_cell.angle_alpha   90.00
_cell.angle_beta   90.00
_cell.angle_gamma   90.00
#
_symmetry.space_group_name_H-M   'P 1'
#
loop_
_entity.id
_entity.type
_entity.pdbx_description
1 polymer ?
#
loop_
_entity_poly.entity_id
_entity_poly.type
_entity_poly.pdbx_seq_one_letter_code
_entity_poly.pdbx_strand_id
1 'polypeptide(L)'
;DVLLKTSSLFDPFPSEMGTDTAFLDRMHCYIPGWEIPKFRPDHFTDDYGFITDYLAEFIRELRKEQHGDALDKYFHLGKNLNQRDTIAVRKMVGGFIKLMYPDGEFTKEQVEEILQLSLEMRRRVKEQLKKLGGMEFYDVNFSYIDNETFEEQYVAVPEQGGGKLIPDGMCNPGQVYTVSQGKTGMLGVFRLESQMLPGNGKFERTGIGTDRDSREASNTAFNYLKANGSRVSNSISTTTKDYIINYQDLQGIGMTNKLALPTLIALCSIALGKSTISTLAVLGEISISGIMMKVEEL
;
A
#
# COMPACT_ATOMS: atom_id res chain seq x y z
N ASP A 1 9.08 10.54 -0.56
CA ASP A 1 8.46 9.50 -1.39
C ASP A 1 9.48 8.52 -2.00
N VAL A 2 10.63 8.98 -2.49
CA VAL A 2 11.67 8.09 -3.01
C VAL A 2 12.34 7.31 -1.88
N LEU A 3 12.57 7.94 -0.73
CA LEU A 3 13.12 7.32 0.47
C LEU A 3 12.22 6.22 1.02
N LEU A 4 10.90 6.41 1.00
CA LEU A 4 9.90 5.41 1.39
C LEU A 4 9.96 4.13 0.54
N LYS A 5 10.36 4.25 -0.72
CA LYS A 5 10.38 3.14 -1.69
C LYS A 5 11.71 2.41 -1.78
N THR A 6 12.82 3.05 -1.39
CA THR A 6 14.17 2.56 -1.67
C THR A 6 15.03 2.30 -0.45
N SER A 7 14.71 2.89 0.71
CA SER A 7 15.48 2.70 1.95
C SER A 7 14.57 2.45 3.15
N SER A 8 15.13 1.82 4.17
CA SER A 8 14.45 1.65 5.45
C SER A 8 14.40 2.98 6.20
N LEU A 9 13.26 3.34 6.77
CA LEU A 9 13.11 4.50 7.65
C LEU A 9 13.83 4.31 8.99
N PHE A 10 14.33 3.11 9.27
CA PHE A 10 15.14 2.79 10.43
C PHE A 10 16.64 3.00 10.21
N ASP A 11 17.08 3.35 9.00
CA ASP A 11 18.48 3.61 8.67
C ASP A 11 19.18 4.66 9.57
N PRO A 12 18.47 5.69 10.13
CA PRO A 12 19.09 6.62 11.07
C PRO A 12 19.41 6.02 12.45
N PHE A 13 18.88 4.84 12.80
CA PHE A 13 19.24 4.17 14.05
C PHE A 13 20.65 3.58 13.99
N PRO A 14 21.35 3.47 15.12
CA PRO A 14 22.60 2.69 15.19
C PRO A 14 22.39 1.29 14.61
N SER A 15 23.41 0.73 13.95
CA SER A 15 23.31 -0.56 13.25
C SER A 15 22.78 -1.69 14.10
N GLU A 16 23.17 -1.73 15.38
CA GLU A 16 22.73 -2.73 16.36
C GLU A 16 21.23 -2.67 16.64
N MET A 17 20.62 -1.49 16.56
CA MET A 17 19.19 -1.26 16.74
C MET A 17 18.42 -1.35 15.43
N GLY A 18 18.98 -0.79 14.36
CA GLY A 18 18.34 -0.71 13.05
C GLY A 18 18.16 -2.06 12.36
N THR A 19 18.89 -3.09 12.78
CA THR A 19 18.79 -4.46 12.28
C THR A 19 18.05 -5.42 13.22
N ASP A 20 17.79 -5.02 14.46
CA ASP A 20 17.04 -5.84 15.42
C ASP A 20 15.52 -5.73 15.17
N THR A 21 15.00 -6.66 14.39
CA THR A 21 13.57 -6.73 14.07
C THR A 21 12.70 -6.90 15.31
N ALA A 22 13.19 -7.60 16.33
CA ALA A 22 12.45 -7.81 17.59
C ALA A 22 12.33 -6.51 18.41
N PHE A 23 13.36 -5.66 18.38
CA PHE A 23 13.32 -4.33 18.99
C PHE A 23 12.37 -3.41 18.22
N LEU A 24 12.53 -3.34 16.89
CA LEU A 24 11.74 -2.47 16.03
C LEU A 24 10.25 -2.85 16.02
N ASP A 25 9.91 -4.14 16.10
CA ASP A 25 8.52 -4.61 16.16
C ASP A 25 7.82 -4.25 17.50
N ARG A 26 8.56 -3.79 18.49
CA ARG A 26 8.00 -3.25 19.74
C ARG A 26 7.64 -1.77 19.66
N MET A 27 8.03 -1.08 18.60
CA MET A 27 7.59 0.28 18.33
C MET A 27 6.09 0.30 18.02
N HIS A 28 5.31 1.06 18.79
CA HIS A 28 3.85 1.07 18.62
C HIS A 28 3.42 1.82 17.36
N CYS A 29 4.11 2.92 17.03
CA CYS A 29 3.74 3.78 15.90
C CYS A 29 4.96 4.32 15.19
N TYR A 30 4.74 4.76 13.95
CA TYR A 30 5.67 5.56 13.18
C TYR A 30 4.94 6.80 12.64
N ILE A 31 5.51 7.97 12.93
CA ILE A 31 5.02 9.25 12.45
C ILE A 31 6.11 9.84 11.56
N PRO A 32 5.90 9.94 10.24
CA PRO A 32 6.91 10.52 9.35
C PRO A 32 6.98 12.04 9.53
N GLY A 33 8.18 12.53 9.84
CA GLY A 33 8.39 13.97 10.10
C GLY A 33 8.08 14.88 8.91
N TRP A 34 8.11 14.35 7.68
CA TRP A 34 7.74 15.11 6.48
C TRP A 34 6.24 15.35 6.32
N GLU A 35 5.39 14.60 7.01
CA GLU A 35 3.93 14.85 7.07
C GLU A 35 3.57 15.95 8.05
N ILE A 36 4.50 16.29 8.97
CA ILE A 36 4.31 17.40 9.91
C ILE A 36 4.53 18.70 9.14
N PRO A 37 3.55 19.63 9.11
CA PRO A 37 3.69 20.89 8.43
C PRO A 37 4.90 21.69 8.95
N LYS A 38 5.65 22.32 8.05
CA LYS A 38 6.71 23.25 8.46
C LYS A 38 6.11 24.37 9.27
N PHE A 39 6.79 24.76 10.32
CA PHE A 39 6.37 25.85 11.20
C PHE A 39 6.25 27.16 10.42
N ARG A 40 5.13 27.86 10.57
CA ARG A 40 4.82 29.12 9.90
C ARG A 40 4.31 30.14 10.93
N PRO A 41 4.39 31.44 10.64
CA PRO A 41 3.90 32.46 11.56
C PRO A 41 2.42 32.32 11.96
N ASP A 42 1.58 31.81 11.06
CA ASP A 42 0.15 31.53 11.28
C ASP A 42 -0.13 30.37 12.25
N HIS A 43 0.90 29.61 12.64
CA HIS A 43 0.79 28.60 13.69
C HIS A 43 0.94 29.15 15.11
N PHE A 44 1.34 30.41 15.26
CA PHE A 44 1.32 31.07 16.56
C PHE A 44 -0.08 31.60 16.84
N THR A 45 -0.50 31.46 18.08
CA THR A 45 -1.72 32.10 18.55
C THR A 45 -1.40 33.34 19.35
N ASP A 46 -2.26 34.36 19.22
CA ASP A 46 -2.23 35.56 20.08
C ASP A 46 -3.10 35.35 21.33
N ASP A 47 -3.77 34.23 21.46
CA ASP A 47 -4.60 33.84 22.59
C ASP A 47 -3.78 33.31 23.76
N TYR A 48 -4.37 33.32 24.95
CA TYR A 48 -3.78 32.74 26.14
C TYR A 48 -3.83 31.20 26.05
N GLY A 49 -2.68 30.56 26.30
CA GLY A 49 -2.57 29.12 26.40
C GLY A 49 -2.41 28.63 27.84
N PHE A 50 -2.51 27.33 28.05
CA PHE A 50 -2.14 26.73 29.32
C PHE A 50 -0.63 26.81 29.54
N ILE A 51 -0.22 27.08 30.78
CA ILE A 51 1.18 26.96 31.16
C ILE A 51 1.60 25.47 31.07
N THR A 52 2.83 25.23 30.64
CA THR A 52 3.36 23.90 30.42
C THR A 52 3.31 22.97 31.64
N ASP A 53 3.50 23.55 32.83
CA ASP A 53 3.44 22.79 34.08
C ASP A 53 2.02 22.29 34.37
N TYR A 54 0.99 23.08 34.12
CA TYR A 54 -0.39 22.66 34.23
C TYR A 54 -0.72 21.55 33.20
N LEU A 55 -0.29 21.72 31.96
CA LEU A 55 -0.48 20.73 30.92
C LEU A 55 0.20 19.40 31.28
N ALA A 56 1.41 19.46 31.84
CA ALA A 56 2.14 18.28 32.28
C ALA A 56 1.40 17.51 33.39
N GLU A 57 0.87 18.23 34.40
CA GLU A 57 0.08 17.61 35.48
C GLU A 57 -1.25 17.07 34.94
N PHE A 58 -1.91 17.77 34.03
CA PHE A 58 -3.13 17.30 33.41
C PHE A 58 -2.90 15.97 32.64
N ILE A 59 -1.87 15.91 31.80
CA ILE A 59 -1.49 14.67 31.10
C ILE A 59 -1.12 13.56 32.09
N ARG A 60 -0.48 13.90 33.20
CA ARG A 60 -0.15 12.96 34.26
C ARG A 60 -1.40 12.34 34.91
N GLU A 61 -2.43 13.16 35.15
CA GLU A 61 -3.71 12.66 35.67
C GLU A 61 -4.43 11.77 34.65
N LEU A 62 -4.45 12.12 33.37
CA LEU A 62 -5.02 11.31 32.29
C LEU A 62 -4.37 9.89 32.19
N ARG A 63 -3.15 9.71 32.69
CA ARG A 63 -2.53 8.36 32.74
C ARG A 63 -3.25 7.39 33.66
N LYS A 64 -4.03 7.88 34.60
CA LYS A 64 -4.81 7.05 35.51
C LYS A 64 -6.10 6.52 34.86
N GLU A 65 -6.59 7.22 33.86
CA GLU A 65 -7.76 6.80 33.11
C GLU A 65 -7.50 5.56 32.24
N GLN A 66 -8.51 4.75 32.05
CA GLN A 66 -8.41 3.52 31.26
C GLN A 66 -9.57 3.49 30.26
N HIS A 67 -9.24 3.58 28.96
CA HIS A 67 -10.22 3.47 27.88
C HIS A 67 -9.89 2.30 26.95
N GLY A 68 -9.28 1.24 27.50
CA GLY A 68 -8.91 0.05 26.72
C GLY A 68 -10.10 -0.68 26.09
N ASP A 69 -11.28 -0.59 26.74
CA ASP A 69 -12.49 -1.28 26.32
C ASP A 69 -13.31 -0.47 25.27
N ALA A 70 -12.95 0.79 25.04
CA ALA A 70 -13.65 1.64 24.08
C ALA A 70 -13.64 1.06 22.67
N LEU A 71 -12.53 0.43 22.27
CA LEU A 71 -12.45 -0.27 20.99
C LEU A 71 -13.43 -1.43 20.94
N ASP A 72 -13.41 -2.31 21.94
CA ASP A 72 -14.20 -3.54 21.95
C ASP A 72 -15.71 -3.29 21.98
N LYS A 73 -16.13 -2.10 22.44
CA LYS A 73 -17.54 -1.70 22.44
C LYS A 73 -18.11 -1.60 21.02
N TYR A 74 -17.31 -1.13 20.06
CA TYR A 74 -17.76 -0.81 18.72
C TYR A 74 -17.13 -1.67 17.63
N PHE A 75 -15.86 -2.09 17.85
CA PHE A 75 -15.07 -2.74 16.82
C PHE A 75 -14.23 -3.88 17.40
N HIS A 76 -13.82 -4.80 16.54
CA HIS A 76 -12.73 -5.73 16.83
C HIS A 76 -11.72 -5.75 15.68
N LEU A 77 -10.48 -6.08 16.04
CA LEU A 77 -9.35 -6.07 15.10
C LEU A 77 -9.42 -7.29 14.17
N GLY A 78 -9.02 -7.09 12.93
CA GLY A 78 -8.95 -8.16 11.94
C GLY A 78 -7.92 -9.23 12.27
N LYS A 79 -8.00 -10.35 11.56
CA LYS A 79 -7.20 -11.56 11.82
C LYS A 79 -5.71 -11.40 11.49
N ASN A 80 -5.35 -10.41 10.68
CA ASN A 80 -4.00 -10.22 10.19
C ASN A 80 -3.08 -9.44 11.15
N LEU A 81 -3.60 -9.03 12.31
CA LEU A 81 -2.83 -8.40 13.37
C LEU A 81 -2.31 -9.47 14.34
N ASN A 82 -1.00 -9.52 14.51
CA ASN A 82 -0.41 -10.36 15.54
C ASN A 82 -0.61 -9.77 16.96
N GLN A 83 -0.19 -10.48 17.99
CA GLN A 83 -0.34 -10.01 19.37
C GLN A 83 0.32 -8.67 19.65
N ARG A 84 1.50 -8.39 19.07
CA ARG A 84 2.20 -7.11 19.23
C ARG A 84 1.46 -5.97 18.54
N ASP A 85 0.91 -6.22 17.36
CA ASP A 85 0.10 -5.24 16.63
C ASP A 85 -1.16 -4.89 17.42
N THR A 86 -1.84 -5.90 17.93
CA THR A 86 -3.03 -5.73 18.77
C THR A 86 -2.74 -4.89 20.01
N ILE A 87 -1.65 -5.19 20.74
CA ILE A 87 -1.24 -4.42 21.91
C ILE A 87 -0.92 -2.97 21.54
N ALA A 88 -0.19 -2.76 20.44
CA ALA A 88 0.19 -1.44 19.97
C ALA A 88 -1.04 -0.59 19.60
N VAL A 89 -1.95 -1.14 18.80
CA VAL A 89 -3.17 -0.45 18.37
C VAL A 89 -4.06 -0.11 19.57
N ARG A 90 -4.31 -1.05 20.47
CA ARG A 90 -5.13 -0.83 21.69
C ARG A 90 -4.54 0.28 22.58
N LYS A 91 -3.22 0.30 22.75
CA LYS A 91 -2.56 1.35 23.54
C LYS A 91 -2.67 2.72 22.87
N MET A 92 -2.55 2.79 21.53
CA MET A 92 -2.71 4.04 20.80
C MET A 92 -4.15 4.54 20.86
N VAL A 93 -5.12 3.67 20.61
CA VAL A 93 -6.56 4.03 20.72
C VAL A 93 -6.88 4.60 22.10
N GLY A 94 -6.52 3.89 23.17
CA GLY A 94 -6.72 4.37 24.54
C GLY A 94 -5.97 5.66 24.84
N GLY A 95 -4.77 5.86 24.27
CA GLY A 95 -3.99 7.09 24.41
C GLY A 95 -4.62 8.27 23.69
N PHE A 96 -5.08 8.10 22.46
CA PHE A 96 -5.75 9.14 21.69
C PHE A 96 -7.10 9.55 22.30
N ILE A 97 -7.89 8.58 22.79
CA ILE A 97 -9.15 8.88 23.49
C ILE A 97 -8.87 9.79 24.68
N LYS A 98 -7.89 9.49 25.52
CA LYS A 98 -7.52 10.33 26.68
C LYS A 98 -7.12 11.75 26.30
N LEU A 99 -6.44 11.91 25.15
CA LEU A 99 -5.96 13.23 24.71
C LEU A 99 -7.05 14.05 24.02
N MET A 100 -7.90 13.39 23.24
CA MET A 100 -8.91 14.07 22.43
C MET A 100 -10.26 14.22 23.17
N TYR A 101 -10.58 13.25 24.02
CA TYR A 101 -11.84 13.18 24.77
C TYR A 101 -11.56 12.91 26.26
N PRO A 102 -10.89 13.87 26.96
CA PRO A 102 -10.48 13.65 28.36
C PRO A 102 -11.63 13.58 29.36
N ASP A 103 -12.83 13.99 28.93
CA ASP A 103 -14.09 13.86 29.69
C ASP A 103 -14.71 12.46 29.58
N GLY A 104 -14.18 11.59 28.71
CA GLY A 104 -14.68 10.25 28.46
C GLY A 104 -15.93 10.19 27.58
N GLU A 105 -16.38 11.32 27.04
CA GLU A 105 -17.53 11.41 26.14
C GLU A 105 -17.08 11.33 24.68
N PHE A 106 -17.35 10.21 24.01
CA PHE A 106 -16.97 9.98 22.61
C PHE A 106 -18.00 9.14 21.87
N THR A 107 -18.12 9.39 20.57
CA THR A 107 -19.04 8.64 19.70
C THR A 107 -18.33 7.46 19.00
N LYS A 108 -19.12 6.58 18.36
CA LYS A 108 -18.61 5.45 17.57
C LYS A 108 -17.70 5.93 16.43
N GLU A 109 -18.11 6.98 15.72
CA GLU A 109 -17.38 7.57 14.59
C GLU A 109 -16.03 8.14 15.03
N GLN A 110 -15.98 8.78 16.19
CA GLN A 110 -14.73 9.30 16.77
C GLN A 110 -13.76 8.17 17.17
N VAL A 111 -14.29 7.07 17.71
CA VAL A 111 -13.46 5.89 18.00
C VAL A 111 -12.97 5.25 16.70
N GLU A 112 -13.79 5.23 15.64
CA GLU A 112 -13.42 4.72 14.34
C GLU A 112 -12.27 5.51 13.70
N GLU A 113 -12.34 6.83 13.71
CA GLU A 113 -11.25 7.71 13.22
C GLU A 113 -9.94 7.44 13.98
N ILE A 114 -10.01 7.37 15.31
CA ILE A 114 -8.84 7.05 16.15
C ILE A 114 -8.30 5.65 15.85
N LEU A 115 -9.17 4.68 15.62
CA LEU A 115 -8.79 3.31 15.29
C LEU A 115 -8.08 3.25 13.93
N GLN A 116 -8.63 3.90 12.91
CA GLN A 116 -8.03 3.97 11.58
C GLN A 116 -6.63 4.60 11.64
N LEU A 117 -6.49 5.71 12.34
CA LEU A 117 -5.20 6.37 12.55
C LEU A 117 -4.20 5.46 13.28
N SER A 118 -4.64 4.77 14.33
CA SER A 118 -3.79 3.86 15.11
C SER A 118 -3.33 2.65 14.30
N LEU A 119 -4.22 2.08 13.50
CA LEU A 119 -3.92 0.99 12.59
C LEU A 119 -2.91 1.43 11.53
N GLU A 120 -3.10 2.61 10.93
CA GLU A 120 -2.20 3.15 9.92
C GLU A 120 -0.80 3.40 10.50
N MET A 121 -0.70 4.04 11.66
CA MET A 121 0.60 4.28 12.32
C MET A 121 1.35 2.96 12.63
N ARG A 122 0.63 1.93 13.09
CA ARG A 122 1.24 0.63 13.34
C ARG A 122 1.61 -0.10 12.06
N ARG A 123 0.76 -0.01 11.03
CA ARG A 123 1.02 -0.58 9.71
C ARG A 123 2.32 -0.05 9.11
N ARG A 124 2.61 1.25 9.28
CA ARG A 124 3.86 1.88 8.82
C ARG A 124 5.10 1.26 9.47
N VAL A 125 5.04 0.88 10.74
CA VAL A 125 6.14 0.12 11.40
C VAL A 125 6.34 -1.22 10.71
N LYS A 126 5.26 -1.95 10.43
CA LYS A 126 5.33 -3.25 9.74
C LYS A 126 5.87 -3.14 8.32
N GLU A 127 5.48 -2.11 7.57
CA GLU A 127 6.02 -1.85 6.23
C GLU A 127 7.55 -1.67 6.22
N GLN A 128 8.11 -1.11 7.28
CA GLN A 128 9.57 -1.00 7.39
C GLN A 128 10.20 -2.32 7.81
N LEU A 129 9.60 -3.05 8.74
CA LEU A 129 10.05 -4.38 9.15
C LEU A 129 10.09 -5.37 7.97
N LYS A 130 9.12 -5.30 7.09
CA LYS A 130 9.04 -6.05 5.85
C LYS A 130 10.30 -5.87 4.96
N LYS A 131 10.90 -4.68 4.97
CA LYS A 131 12.12 -4.40 4.21
C LYS A 131 13.38 -5.00 4.85
N LEU A 132 13.36 -5.25 6.16
CA LEU A 132 14.50 -5.75 6.92
C LEU A 132 14.57 -7.27 7.00
N GLY A 133 13.45 -7.97 6.86
CA GLY A 133 13.49 -9.43 6.90
C GLY A 133 12.15 -10.13 7.06
N GLY A 134 12.17 -11.41 7.15
CA GLY A 134 11.19 -12.40 7.56
C GLY A 134 9.78 -12.34 6.97
N MET A 135 9.28 -13.49 6.51
CA MET A 135 7.92 -13.64 5.99
C MET A 135 6.83 -13.28 7.00
N GLU A 136 7.15 -13.29 8.30
CA GLU A 136 6.23 -12.96 9.38
C GLU A 136 5.73 -11.50 9.37
N PHE A 137 6.42 -10.60 8.64
CA PHE A 137 6.05 -9.19 8.53
C PHE A 137 5.29 -8.85 7.24
N TYR A 138 4.99 -9.84 6.41
CA TYR A 138 4.46 -9.61 5.06
C TYR A 138 2.98 -9.26 5.02
N ASP A 139 2.19 -9.75 5.97
CA ASP A 139 0.79 -9.43 6.04
C ASP A 139 0.59 -8.12 6.80
N VAL A 140 0.52 -7.06 6.02
CA VAL A 140 0.30 -5.67 6.50
C VAL A 140 -1.10 -5.16 6.15
N ASN A 141 -2.00 -6.03 5.73
CA ASN A 141 -3.39 -5.70 5.44
C ASN A 141 -4.19 -5.62 6.74
N PHE A 142 -3.92 -4.59 7.53
CA PHE A 142 -4.60 -4.37 8.78
C PHE A 142 -6.04 -3.97 8.55
N SER A 143 -6.93 -4.59 9.29
CA SER A 143 -8.37 -4.38 9.21
C SER A 143 -9.00 -4.32 10.59
N TYR A 144 -10.21 -3.80 10.62
CA TYR A 144 -11.11 -3.86 11.76
C TYR A 144 -12.52 -4.22 11.28
N ILE A 145 -13.32 -4.78 12.17
CA ILE A 145 -14.67 -5.25 11.89
C ILE A 145 -15.63 -4.49 12.80
N ASP A 146 -16.65 -3.91 12.24
CA ASP A 146 -17.73 -3.26 12.97
C ASP A 146 -18.59 -4.31 13.67
N ASN A 147 -18.86 -4.13 14.97
CA ASN A 147 -19.59 -5.09 15.79
C ASN A 147 -21.10 -5.16 15.47
N GLU A 148 -21.65 -4.13 14.81
CA GLU A 148 -23.06 -4.05 14.46
C GLU A 148 -23.34 -4.53 13.04
N THR A 149 -22.53 -4.05 12.08
CA THR A 149 -22.72 -4.37 10.65
C THR A 149 -21.98 -5.63 10.22
N PHE A 150 -20.97 -6.06 10.99
CA PHE A 150 -20.05 -7.15 10.65
C PHE A 150 -19.24 -6.88 9.36
N GLU A 151 -19.20 -5.64 8.91
CA GLU A 151 -18.38 -5.25 7.77
C GLU A 151 -16.93 -5.11 8.17
N GLU A 152 -16.05 -5.71 7.38
CA GLU A 152 -14.61 -5.60 7.56
C GLU A 152 -14.07 -4.42 6.74
N GLN A 153 -13.39 -3.50 7.42
CA GLN A 153 -12.77 -2.33 6.82
C GLN A 153 -11.25 -2.46 6.87
N TYR A 154 -10.59 -2.20 5.74
CA TYR A 154 -9.14 -2.26 5.62
C TYR A 154 -8.53 -0.88 5.70
N VAL A 155 -7.42 -0.76 6.44
CA VAL A 155 -6.67 0.48 6.55
C VAL A 155 -5.69 0.57 5.40
N ALA A 156 -5.81 1.63 4.64
CA ALA A 156 -4.96 1.91 3.50
C ALA A 156 -3.88 2.93 3.83
N VAL A 157 -2.77 2.87 3.11
CA VAL A 157 -1.79 3.95 3.10
C VAL A 157 -2.27 5.08 2.20
N PRO A 158 -2.12 6.34 2.62
CA PRO A 158 -2.43 7.49 1.78
C PRO A 158 -1.74 7.44 0.41
N GLU A 159 -0.50 6.96 0.37
CA GLU A 159 0.29 6.82 -0.85
C GLU A 159 -0.28 5.78 -1.84
N GLN A 160 -1.17 4.91 -1.39
CA GLN A 160 -1.83 3.88 -2.21
C GLN A 160 -3.29 4.23 -2.54
N GLY A 161 -3.74 5.41 -2.18
CA GLY A 161 -5.05 5.93 -2.55
C GLY A 161 -6.24 5.45 -1.73
N GLY A 162 -6.01 4.91 -0.55
CA GLY A 162 -7.08 4.50 0.40
C GLY A 162 -7.94 3.33 -0.10
N GLY A 163 -8.21 2.35 0.73
CA GLY A 163 -9.09 1.23 0.41
C GLY A 163 -8.38 -0.12 0.25
N LYS A 164 -9.10 -1.10 -0.25
CA LYS A 164 -8.57 -2.43 -0.56
C LYS A 164 -7.40 -2.33 -1.54
N LEU A 165 -6.37 -3.12 -1.32
CA LEU A 165 -5.21 -3.20 -2.22
C LEU A 165 -5.64 -3.47 -3.67
N ILE A 166 -6.65 -4.31 -3.83
CA ILE A 166 -7.34 -4.56 -5.09
C ILE A 166 -8.79 -4.10 -4.90
N PRO A 167 -9.25 -3.05 -5.59
CA PRO A 167 -10.63 -2.57 -5.47
C PRO A 167 -11.61 -3.62 -5.99
N ASP A 168 -12.85 -3.57 -5.52
CA ASP A 168 -13.89 -4.45 -6.02
C ASP A 168 -14.43 -3.96 -7.38
N GLY A 169 -14.91 -4.89 -8.20
CA GLY A 169 -15.61 -4.58 -9.44
C GLY A 169 -14.74 -4.51 -10.69
N MET A 170 -15.03 -3.56 -11.57
CA MET A 170 -14.34 -3.40 -12.85
C MET A 170 -13.25 -2.34 -12.74
N CYS A 171 -12.08 -2.65 -13.26
CA CYS A 171 -10.99 -1.68 -13.44
C CYS A 171 -11.31 -0.69 -14.58
N ASN A 172 -10.61 0.44 -14.60
CA ASN A 172 -10.64 1.30 -15.76
C ASN A 172 -9.94 0.61 -16.95
N PRO A 173 -10.29 0.94 -18.21
CA PRO A 173 -9.56 0.45 -19.37
C PRO A 173 -8.06 0.74 -19.24
N GLY A 174 -7.23 -0.26 -19.48
CA GLY A 174 -5.78 -0.16 -19.31
C GLY A 174 -5.25 -0.40 -17.91
N GLN A 175 -6.11 -0.59 -16.94
CA GLN A 175 -5.73 -0.89 -15.56
C GLN A 175 -5.89 -2.40 -15.27
N VAL A 176 -4.83 -3.00 -14.74
CA VAL A 176 -4.79 -4.43 -14.38
C VAL A 176 -4.11 -4.59 -13.02
N TYR A 177 -4.75 -5.36 -12.16
CA TYR A 177 -4.13 -5.87 -10.93
C TYR A 177 -3.64 -7.29 -11.16
N THR A 178 -2.50 -7.62 -10.60
CA THR A 178 -1.95 -8.98 -10.69
C THR A 178 -1.19 -9.32 -9.43
N VAL A 179 -1.12 -10.61 -9.14
CA VAL A 179 -0.22 -11.17 -8.13
C VAL A 179 0.96 -11.78 -8.85
N SER A 180 2.16 -11.54 -8.40
CA SER A 180 3.35 -12.15 -8.97
C SER A 180 4.43 -12.36 -7.92
N GLN A 181 5.37 -13.24 -8.23
CA GLN A 181 6.52 -13.52 -7.38
C GLN A 181 7.67 -12.58 -7.73
N GLY A 182 8.17 -11.84 -6.74
CA GLY A 182 9.38 -11.03 -6.86
C GLY A 182 10.65 -11.88 -6.91
N LYS A 183 11.80 -11.23 -7.11
CA LYS A 183 13.12 -11.91 -7.17
C LYS A 183 13.49 -12.65 -5.88
N THR A 184 12.96 -12.24 -4.76
CA THR A 184 13.19 -12.88 -3.45
C THR A 184 12.32 -14.11 -3.21
N GLY A 185 11.52 -14.50 -4.19
CA GLY A 185 10.57 -15.59 -4.05
C GLY A 185 9.23 -15.21 -3.41
N MET A 186 9.07 -13.94 -3.05
CA MET A 186 7.89 -13.46 -2.34
C MET A 186 6.77 -13.05 -3.29
N LEU A 187 5.54 -13.35 -2.90
CA LEU A 187 4.35 -12.94 -3.64
C LEU A 187 3.97 -11.49 -3.28
N GLY A 188 3.60 -10.72 -4.29
CA GLY A 188 3.11 -9.37 -4.10
C GLY A 188 2.09 -8.97 -5.14
N VAL A 189 1.36 -7.91 -4.83
CA VAL A 189 0.36 -7.33 -5.71
C VAL A 189 0.97 -6.19 -6.49
N PHE A 190 0.75 -6.21 -7.79
CA PHE A 190 1.17 -5.18 -8.72
C PHE A 190 -0.05 -4.54 -9.38
N ARG A 191 0.02 -3.23 -9.57
CA ARG A 191 -0.94 -2.48 -10.39
C ARG A 191 -0.23 -2.00 -11.65
N LEU A 192 -0.79 -2.31 -12.79
CA LEU A 192 -0.37 -1.84 -14.10
C LEU A 192 -1.42 -0.87 -14.63
N GLU A 193 -0.97 0.27 -15.10
CA GLU A 193 -1.84 1.29 -15.72
C GLU A 193 -1.28 1.69 -17.05
N SER A 194 -2.04 1.53 -18.12
CA SER A 194 -1.64 1.89 -19.46
C SER A 194 -2.51 2.97 -20.06
N GLN A 195 -1.89 3.81 -20.87
CA GLN A 195 -2.53 4.85 -21.66
C GLN A 195 -2.12 4.72 -23.12
N MET A 196 -2.98 5.18 -24.00
CA MET A 196 -2.76 5.19 -25.44
C MET A 196 -2.99 6.61 -25.98
N LEU A 197 -2.03 7.13 -26.74
CA LEU A 197 -2.05 8.46 -27.33
C LEU A 197 -1.88 8.36 -28.85
N PRO A 198 -2.36 9.35 -29.64
CA PRO A 198 -1.97 9.46 -31.04
C PRO A 198 -0.45 9.57 -31.14
N GLY A 199 0.16 8.82 -32.05
CA GLY A 199 1.62 8.78 -32.15
C GLY A 199 2.11 7.96 -33.34
N ASN A 200 3.30 7.40 -33.23
CA ASN A 200 3.97 6.65 -34.30
C ASN A 200 4.52 5.29 -33.84
N GLY A 201 3.93 4.71 -32.79
CA GLY A 201 4.26 3.36 -32.32
C GLY A 201 5.33 3.33 -31.23
N LYS A 202 5.51 4.42 -30.49
CA LYS A 202 6.43 4.48 -29.35
C LYS A 202 5.87 3.73 -28.17
N PHE A 203 6.77 3.09 -27.39
CA PHE A 203 6.42 2.42 -26.14
C PHE A 203 7.26 2.98 -24.99
N GLU A 204 6.58 3.56 -24.02
CA GLU A 204 7.19 4.14 -22.83
C GLU A 204 6.77 3.37 -21.58
N ARG A 205 7.68 3.29 -20.61
CA ARG A 205 7.50 2.56 -19.37
C ARG A 205 7.97 3.40 -18.19
N THR A 206 7.17 3.43 -17.15
CA THR A 206 7.49 4.10 -15.88
C THR A 206 7.29 3.12 -14.72
N GLY A 207 7.95 3.35 -13.59
CA GLY A 207 7.80 2.52 -12.41
C GLY A 207 8.51 1.16 -12.43
N ILE A 208 9.04 0.72 -13.59
CA ILE A 208 9.69 -0.61 -13.74
C ILE A 208 11.14 -0.63 -13.20
N GLY A 209 11.68 0.53 -12.86
CA GLY A 209 13.05 0.64 -12.35
C GLY A 209 14.15 0.35 -13.39
N THR A 210 15.31 -0.07 -12.93
CA THR A 210 16.49 -0.37 -13.75
C THR A 210 16.66 -1.86 -14.06
N ASP A 211 15.76 -2.71 -13.55
CA ASP A 211 15.84 -4.15 -13.75
C ASP A 211 15.72 -4.54 -15.21
N ARG A 212 16.75 -5.20 -15.73
CA ARG A 212 16.88 -5.55 -17.13
C ARG A 212 15.82 -6.59 -17.55
N ASP A 213 15.63 -7.61 -16.74
CA ASP A 213 14.75 -8.73 -17.07
C ASP A 213 13.30 -8.29 -17.11
N SER A 214 12.87 -7.46 -16.16
CA SER A 214 11.53 -6.88 -16.15
C SER A 214 11.28 -5.95 -17.36
N ARG A 215 12.29 -5.18 -17.75
CA ARG A 215 12.23 -4.33 -18.94
C ARG A 215 12.14 -5.13 -20.23
N GLU A 216 12.88 -6.24 -20.32
CA GLU A 216 12.86 -7.13 -21.47
C GLU A 216 11.50 -7.86 -21.56
N ALA A 217 10.96 -8.34 -20.45
CA ALA A 217 9.62 -8.93 -20.37
C ALA A 217 8.54 -7.95 -20.85
N SER A 218 8.61 -6.70 -20.45
CA SER A 218 7.71 -5.63 -20.90
C SER A 218 7.83 -5.37 -22.41
N ASN A 219 9.05 -5.36 -22.96
CA ASN A 219 9.27 -5.23 -24.41
C ASN A 219 8.70 -6.42 -25.18
N THR A 220 8.88 -7.64 -24.65
CA THR A 220 8.34 -8.85 -25.25
C THR A 220 6.82 -8.77 -25.39
N ALA A 221 6.13 -8.33 -24.34
CA ALA A 221 4.68 -8.13 -24.37
C ALA A 221 4.24 -7.11 -25.44
N PHE A 222 4.91 -5.97 -25.53
CA PHE A 222 4.59 -4.95 -26.53
C PHE A 222 4.92 -5.42 -27.97
N ASN A 223 6.07 -6.07 -28.17
CA ASN A 223 6.45 -6.60 -29.46
C ASN A 223 5.49 -7.68 -29.95
N TYR A 224 5.00 -8.52 -29.02
CA TYR A 224 3.94 -9.48 -29.33
C TYR A 224 2.64 -8.78 -29.76
N LEU A 225 2.21 -7.75 -29.04
CA LEU A 225 1.04 -6.94 -29.42
C LEU A 225 1.24 -6.30 -30.80
N LYS A 226 2.42 -5.77 -31.07
CA LYS A 226 2.76 -5.13 -32.35
C LYS A 226 2.68 -6.13 -33.53
N ALA A 227 3.15 -7.35 -33.31
CA ALA A 227 3.16 -8.39 -34.34
C ALA A 227 1.78 -9.05 -34.52
N ASN A 228 1.00 -9.18 -33.47
CA ASN A 228 -0.22 -9.99 -33.45
C ASN A 228 -1.50 -9.22 -33.07
N GLY A 229 -1.45 -7.91 -32.94
CA GLY A 229 -2.60 -7.09 -32.50
C GLY A 229 -3.82 -7.26 -33.40
N SER A 230 -3.63 -7.38 -34.70
CA SER A 230 -4.72 -7.63 -35.66
C SER A 230 -5.43 -8.98 -35.44
N ARG A 231 -4.76 -9.98 -34.86
CA ARG A 231 -5.39 -11.27 -34.51
C ARG A 231 -6.30 -11.14 -33.29
N VAL A 232 -6.02 -10.18 -32.40
CA VAL A 232 -6.87 -9.86 -31.25
C VAL A 232 -8.04 -8.99 -31.69
N SER A 233 -7.77 -7.93 -32.43
CA SER A 233 -8.78 -7.07 -33.04
C SER A 233 -8.19 -6.18 -34.13
N ASN A 234 -8.94 -6.00 -35.21
CA ASN A 234 -8.57 -5.06 -36.27
C ASN A 234 -8.55 -3.59 -35.80
N SER A 235 -9.10 -3.27 -34.64
CA SER A 235 -9.08 -1.91 -34.07
C SER A 235 -7.76 -1.58 -33.38
N ILE A 236 -6.91 -2.56 -33.11
CA ILE A 236 -5.63 -2.35 -32.45
C ILE A 236 -4.61 -1.83 -33.48
N SER A 237 -4.16 -0.59 -33.27
CA SER A 237 -3.09 0.02 -34.05
C SER A 237 -1.89 0.32 -33.18
N THR A 238 -0.76 -0.27 -33.52
CA THR A 238 0.53 0.00 -32.87
C THR A 238 1.46 0.87 -33.73
N THR A 239 0.99 1.30 -34.89
CA THR A 239 1.77 2.18 -35.82
C THR A 239 1.35 3.62 -35.73
N THR A 240 0.09 3.90 -35.39
CA THR A 240 -0.50 5.25 -35.29
C THR A 240 -0.79 5.66 -33.84
N LYS A 241 -0.44 4.83 -32.89
CA LYS A 241 -0.66 5.05 -31.46
C LYS A 241 0.60 4.77 -30.68
N ASP A 242 0.91 5.65 -29.74
CA ASP A 242 1.93 5.45 -28.72
C ASP A 242 1.30 4.86 -27.47
N TYR A 243 2.04 4.01 -26.79
CA TYR A 243 1.60 3.32 -25.57
C TYR A 243 2.50 3.67 -24.42
N ILE A 244 1.90 4.03 -23.30
CA ILE A 244 2.60 4.32 -22.03
C ILE A 244 2.07 3.35 -20.99
N ILE A 245 2.95 2.73 -20.23
CA ILE A 245 2.56 1.86 -19.12
C ILE A 245 3.32 2.22 -17.85
N ASN A 246 2.60 2.30 -16.74
CA ASN A 246 3.15 2.51 -15.41
C ASN A 246 3.00 1.23 -14.58
N TYR A 247 4.07 0.84 -13.92
CA TYR A 247 4.12 -0.31 -13.01
C TYR A 247 4.20 0.18 -11.57
N GLN A 248 3.34 -0.34 -10.74
CA GLN A 248 3.34 -0.07 -9.31
C GLN A 248 3.41 -1.38 -8.54
N ASP A 249 4.47 -1.52 -7.77
CA ASP A 249 4.61 -2.57 -6.78
C ASP A 249 3.92 -2.10 -5.50
N LEU A 250 2.74 -2.64 -5.21
CA LEU A 250 1.92 -2.18 -4.09
C LEU A 250 2.43 -2.67 -2.72
N GLN A 251 3.34 -3.61 -2.72
CA GLN A 251 3.87 -4.22 -1.48
C GLN A 251 5.38 -4.10 -1.33
N GLY A 252 6.08 -3.50 -2.30
CA GLY A 252 7.53 -3.24 -2.21
C GLY A 252 8.40 -4.49 -2.31
N ILE A 253 7.94 -5.54 -3.02
CA ILE A 253 8.69 -6.80 -3.21
C ILE A 253 9.72 -6.75 -4.34
N GLY A 254 9.70 -5.69 -5.13
CA GLY A 254 10.55 -5.50 -6.31
C GLY A 254 9.93 -5.99 -7.62
N MET A 255 10.32 -5.37 -8.73
CA MET A 255 9.84 -5.73 -10.07
C MET A 255 10.33 -7.12 -10.50
N THR A 256 9.54 -7.77 -11.36
CA THR A 256 9.78 -9.14 -11.83
C THR A 256 9.49 -9.28 -13.33
N ASN A 257 10.18 -10.19 -14.00
CA ASN A 257 9.93 -10.57 -15.39
C ASN A 257 8.56 -11.25 -15.60
N LYS A 258 7.96 -11.79 -14.54
CA LYS A 258 6.65 -12.47 -14.56
C LYS A 258 5.48 -11.49 -14.82
N LEU A 259 5.74 -10.21 -15.03
CA LEU A 259 4.75 -9.20 -15.39
C LEU A 259 4.50 -9.08 -16.92
N ALA A 260 5.11 -9.92 -17.76
CA ALA A 260 4.96 -9.84 -19.21
C ALA A 260 3.50 -10.08 -19.67
N LEU A 261 2.85 -11.13 -19.16
CA LEU A 261 1.46 -11.41 -19.51
C LEU A 261 0.47 -10.36 -18.97
N PRO A 262 0.54 -9.91 -17.72
CA PRO A 262 -0.22 -8.77 -17.22
C PRO A 262 -0.03 -7.50 -18.06
N THR A 263 1.20 -7.23 -18.51
CA THR A 263 1.51 -6.11 -19.41
C THR A 263 0.74 -6.20 -20.72
N LEU A 264 0.75 -7.38 -21.36
CA LEU A 264 0.01 -7.60 -22.60
C LEU A 264 -1.49 -7.36 -22.40
N ILE A 265 -2.07 -7.84 -21.29
CA ILE A 265 -3.49 -7.66 -21.00
C ILE A 265 -3.82 -6.19 -20.78
N ALA A 266 -2.99 -5.44 -20.04
CA ALA A 266 -3.18 -4.02 -19.83
C ALA A 266 -3.14 -3.24 -21.17
N LEU A 267 -2.20 -3.56 -22.03
CA LEU A 267 -2.09 -2.94 -23.38
C LEU A 267 -3.29 -3.31 -24.26
N CYS A 268 -3.75 -4.56 -24.23
CA CYS A 268 -4.95 -4.96 -24.97
C CYS A 268 -6.20 -4.26 -24.41
N SER A 269 -6.33 -4.15 -23.10
CA SER A 269 -7.43 -3.47 -22.44
C SER A 269 -7.56 -2.02 -22.90
N ILE A 270 -6.47 -1.25 -22.88
CA ILE A 270 -6.49 0.15 -23.31
C ILE A 270 -6.72 0.26 -24.82
N ALA A 271 -6.12 -0.61 -25.63
CA ALA A 271 -6.28 -0.59 -27.08
C ALA A 271 -7.71 -0.88 -27.52
N LEU A 272 -8.42 -1.71 -26.78
CA LEU A 272 -9.82 -2.08 -27.03
C LEU A 272 -10.83 -1.17 -26.28
N GLY A 273 -10.37 -0.33 -25.37
CA GLY A 273 -11.23 0.45 -24.48
C GLY A 273 -12.12 -0.41 -23.59
N LYS A 274 -11.65 -1.62 -23.23
CA LYS A 274 -12.41 -2.59 -22.42
C LYS A 274 -11.80 -2.75 -21.04
N SER A 275 -12.63 -2.61 -20.03
CA SER A 275 -12.26 -2.85 -18.62
C SER A 275 -11.96 -4.31 -18.34
N THR A 276 -11.04 -4.54 -17.42
CA THR A 276 -10.80 -5.85 -16.80
C THR A 276 -11.52 -5.93 -15.45
N ILE A 277 -11.83 -7.13 -14.99
CA ILE A 277 -12.31 -7.32 -13.62
C ILE A 277 -11.13 -7.24 -12.66
N SER A 278 -11.28 -6.55 -11.52
CA SER A 278 -10.19 -6.34 -10.56
C SER A 278 -9.68 -7.62 -9.91
N THR A 279 -10.56 -8.61 -9.76
CA THR A 279 -10.22 -9.95 -9.22
C THR A 279 -9.53 -10.86 -10.24
N LEU A 280 -9.27 -10.38 -11.46
CA LEU A 280 -8.54 -11.13 -12.46
C LEU A 280 -7.06 -11.21 -12.05
N ALA A 281 -6.66 -12.34 -11.50
CA ALA A 281 -5.26 -12.65 -11.29
C ALA A 281 -4.65 -13.19 -12.60
N VAL A 282 -3.67 -12.46 -13.12
CA VAL A 282 -2.95 -12.85 -14.33
C VAL A 282 -1.52 -13.20 -13.95
N LEU A 283 -1.19 -14.48 -14.08
CA LEU A 283 0.12 -14.99 -13.75
C LEU A 283 0.79 -15.55 -15.01
N GLY A 284 2.08 -15.33 -15.15
CA GLY A 284 2.90 -15.99 -16.15
C GLY A 284 3.68 -15.09 -17.08
N GLU A 285 4.57 -15.72 -17.78
CA GLU A 285 5.39 -15.12 -18.82
C GLU A 285 4.84 -15.46 -20.20
N ILE A 286 5.12 -14.60 -21.15
CA ILE A 286 4.81 -14.85 -22.56
C ILE A 286 6.10 -14.84 -23.36
N SER A 287 6.26 -15.81 -24.23
CA SER A 287 7.37 -15.81 -25.20
C SER A 287 7.08 -14.84 -26.35
N ILE A 288 8.09 -14.50 -27.11
CA ILE A 288 7.96 -13.63 -28.28
C ILE A 288 7.01 -14.20 -29.34
N SER A 289 6.84 -15.52 -29.38
CA SER A 289 5.89 -16.23 -30.26
C SER A 289 4.46 -16.35 -29.68
N GLY A 290 4.25 -15.88 -28.44
CA GLY A 290 2.94 -15.92 -27.78
C GLY A 290 2.65 -17.21 -27.00
N ILE A 291 3.65 -18.03 -26.77
CA ILE A 291 3.50 -19.22 -25.92
C ILE A 291 3.49 -18.77 -24.45
N MET A 292 2.44 -19.10 -23.72
CA MET A 292 2.40 -18.91 -22.28
C MET A 292 3.31 -19.92 -21.60
N MET A 293 4.24 -19.44 -20.78
CA MET A 293 5.12 -20.30 -20.03
C MET A 293 4.45 -20.73 -18.73
N LYS A 294 4.70 -22.00 -18.35
CA LYS A 294 4.16 -22.56 -17.12
C LYS A 294 4.69 -21.77 -15.92
N VAL A 295 3.79 -21.41 -15.02
CA VAL A 295 4.18 -20.84 -13.73
C VAL A 295 4.71 -21.99 -12.87
N GLU A 296 5.94 -21.87 -12.42
CA GLU A 296 6.54 -22.79 -11.47
C GLU A 296 6.07 -22.38 -10.07
N GLU A 297 5.70 -23.35 -9.25
CA GLU A 297 5.29 -23.15 -7.84
C GLU A 297 4.05 -22.25 -7.66
N LEU A 298 2.90 -22.75 -8.02
CA LEU A 298 1.59 -22.18 -7.66
C LEU A 298 1.11 -22.77 -6.32
#